data_0f498761feb1035e62cf0e00b4aa8af9
#
_entry.id   0f498761feb1035e62cf0e00b4aa8af9
#
_cell.length_a   1.000
_cell.length_b   1.000
_cell.length_c   1.000
_cell.angle_alpha   90.00
_cell.angle_beta   90.00
_cell.angle_gamma   90.00
#
_symmetry.space_group_name_H-M   'P 1'
#
loop_
_entity.id
_entity.type
_entity.pdbx_description
1 polymer ?
#
loop_
_entity_poly.entity_id
_entity_poly.type
_entity_poly.pdbx_seq_one_letter_code
_entity_poly.pdbx_strand_id
1 'polypeptide(L)'
;MKAKLFIAGAGGIGQAVALIISEFNIFQADIAFGDVSQQALDDALYFVKEGSSHPVKLEGILMDKGGNYENLVPVLNDCDVLLDCLPGSLAPKMAELARTCRCHYANLTEYVSETNQIKAIAEGAETSFVLQTGLAPGFINILACKLYEQFKEKYGNDMLEEMTMKVGALPQNACHPHFYAFTWSPIGVATEYLKNAVIVDNYKQTEVAALSDTESLIINGDRFEDNYTSGGAANLPEAFSGKIRKLHYKTLRQP
;
A
#
# COMPACT_ATOMS: atom_id res chain seq x y z
N MET A 1 2.41 18.65 -19.07
CA MET A 1 1.84 19.25 -17.85
C MET A 1 2.67 18.72 -16.69
N LYS A 2 3.08 19.56 -15.75
CA LYS A 2 3.86 19.15 -14.59
C LYS A 2 2.90 18.93 -13.42
N ALA A 3 2.89 17.74 -12.83
CA ALA A 3 2.01 17.42 -11.71
C ALA A 3 2.53 18.06 -10.41
N LYS A 4 1.63 18.37 -9.48
CA LYS A 4 1.94 18.79 -8.11
C LYS A 4 1.51 17.69 -7.16
N LEU A 5 2.50 17.07 -6.52
CA LEU A 5 2.30 15.92 -5.63
C LEU A 5 2.60 16.33 -4.19
N PHE A 6 1.65 16.12 -3.29
CA PHE A 6 1.87 16.20 -1.86
C PHE A 6 1.98 14.79 -1.28
N ILE A 7 3.11 14.48 -0.63
CA ILE A 7 3.35 13.19 0.03
C ILE A 7 3.21 13.41 1.54
N ALA A 8 2.15 12.90 2.13
CA ALA A 8 1.96 12.88 3.56
C ALA A 8 2.77 11.72 4.16
N GLY A 9 3.78 12.04 4.96
CA GLY A 9 4.75 11.10 5.51
C GLY A 9 6.10 11.13 4.78
N ALA A 10 7.13 11.67 5.44
CA ALA A 10 8.51 11.75 4.94
C ALA A 10 9.37 10.54 5.35
N GLY A 11 8.72 9.41 5.68
CA GLY A 11 9.38 8.14 5.99
C GLY A 11 9.90 7.40 4.76
N GLY A 12 10.41 6.17 4.96
CA GLY A 12 11.06 5.39 3.90
C GLY A 12 10.22 5.19 2.64
N ILE A 13 8.91 4.99 2.77
CA ILE A 13 8.01 4.82 1.61
C ILE A 13 7.85 6.14 0.86
N GLY A 14 7.55 7.24 1.55
CA GLY A 14 7.43 8.56 0.91
C GLY A 14 8.70 8.96 0.18
N GLN A 15 9.86 8.78 0.80
CA GLN A 15 11.17 9.02 0.20
C GLN A 15 11.39 8.16 -1.06
N ALA A 16 11.11 6.86 -0.96
CA ALA A 16 11.30 5.93 -2.09
C ALA A 16 10.40 6.30 -3.28
N VAL A 17 9.13 6.62 -3.05
CA VAL A 17 8.21 7.02 -4.12
C VAL A 17 8.68 8.31 -4.80
N ALA A 18 9.07 9.33 -4.01
CA ALA A 18 9.57 10.58 -4.55
C ALA A 18 10.84 10.39 -5.37
N LEU A 19 11.79 9.58 -4.87
CA LEU A 19 13.01 9.27 -5.60
C LEU A 19 12.73 8.51 -6.90
N ILE A 20 11.87 7.49 -6.87
CA ILE A 20 11.51 6.71 -8.05
C ILE A 20 10.87 7.59 -9.13
N ILE A 21 9.93 8.46 -8.74
CA ILE A 21 9.29 9.38 -9.68
C ILE A 21 10.33 10.32 -10.33
N SER A 22 11.25 10.85 -9.51
CA SER A 22 12.27 11.80 -9.95
C SER A 22 13.34 11.15 -10.80
N GLU A 23 13.94 10.05 -10.35
CA GLU A 23 15.08 9.40 -11.01
C GLU A 23 14.67 8.71 -12.31
N PHE A 24 13.56 7.99 -12.31
CA PHE A 24 13.08 7.32 -13.52
C PHE A 24 12.25 8.24 -14.45
N ASN A 25 12.07 9.51 -14.06
CA ASN A 25 11.33 10.52 -14.83
C ASN A 25 9.99 9.97 -15.36
N ILE A 26 9.26 9.23 -14.48
CA ILE A 26 8.00 8.58 -14.82
C ILE A 26 6.98 9.61 -15.29
N PHE A 27 6.94 10.76 -14.62
CA PHE A 27 6.28 11.99 -15.01
C PHE A 27 6.94 13.18 -14.30
N GLN A 28 6.82 14.37 -14.87
CA GLN A 28 7.35 15.57 -14.23
C GLN A 28 6.45 15.97 -13.06
N ALA A 29 7.03 16.13 -11.87
CA ALA A 29 6.32 16.56 -10.68
C ALA A 29 7.09 17.62 -9.88
N ASP A 30 6.34 18.54 -9.24
CA ASP A 30 6.79 19.28 -8.06
C ASP A 30 6.31 18.49 -6.86
N ILE A 31 7.18 18.19 -5.90
CA ILE A 31 6.89 17.31 -4.77
C ILE A 31 7.01 18.09 -3.46
N ALA A 32 5.96 18.08 -2.66
CA ALA A 32 5.96 18.57 -1.30
C ALA A 32 5.79 17.39 -0.32
N PHE A 33 6.63 17.34 0.72
CA PHE A 33 6.48 16.39 1.82
C PHE A 33 5.80 17.05 3.02
N GLY A 34 4.89 16.33 3.67
CA GLY A 34 4.35 16.68 4.97
C GLY A 34 4.75 15.66 6.03
N ASP A 35 5.31 16.10 7.16
CA ASP A 35 5.62 15.23 8.30
C ASP A 35 5.60 16.05 9.60
N VAL A 36 5.37 15.35 10.74
CA VAL A 36 5.41 15.97 12.08
C VAL A 36 6.85 16.13 12.61
N SER A 37 7.83 15.61 11.93
CA SER A 37 9.26 15.64 12.27
C SER A 37 10.04 16.48 11.26
N GLN A 38 10.61 17.58 11.70
CA GLN A 38 11.50 18.39 10.86
C GLN A 38 12.70 17.56 10.35
N GLN A 39 13.27 16.72 11.22
CA GLN A 39 14.39 15.86 10.82
C GLN A 39 14.00 14.90 9.69
N ALA A 40 12.78 14.28 9.76
CA ALA A 40 12.32 13.40 8.69
C ALA A 40 12.13 14.14 7.36
N LEU A 41 11.65 15.39 7.41
CA LEU A 41 11.55 16.26 6.23
C LEU A 41 12.93 16.55 5.63
N ASP A 42 13.88 16.97 6.45
CA ASP A 42 15.25 17.30 6.02
C ASP A 42 15.94 16.08 5.40
N ASP A 43 15.79 14.90 6.04
CA ASP A 43 16.32 13.63 5.53
C ASP A 43 15.68 13.24 4.19
N ALA A 44 14.36 13.41 4.05
CA ALA A 44 13.65 13.10 2.82
C ALA A 44 14.07 14.01 1.65
N LEU A 45 14.15 15.31 1.91
CA LEU A 45 14.60 16.28 0.91
C LEU A 45 16.03 15.99 0.45
N TYR A 46 16.92 15.69 1.42
CA TYR A 46 18.30 15.31 1.13
C TYR A 46 18.38 14.01 0.31
N PHE A 47 17.68 12.95 0.77
CA PHE A 47 17.67 11.64 0.12
C PHE A 47 17.22 11.71 -1.35
N VAL A 48 16.14 12.41 -1.63
CA VAL A 48 15.62 12.54 -3.00
C VAL A 48 16.54 13.42 -3.86
N LYS A 49 17.05 14.51 -3.31
CA LYS A 49 17.94 15.42 -4.02
C LYS A 49 19.28 14.77 -4.40
N GLU A 50 19.88 14.02 -3.49
CA GLU A 50 21.16 13.34 -3.74
C GLU A 50 20.99 12.05 -4.56
N GLY A 51 19.83 11.40 -4.44
CA GLY A 51 19.54 10.15 -5.16
C GLY A 51 19.06 10.33 -6.59
N SER A 52 18.54 11.51 -6.95
CA SER A 52 18.06 11.77 -8.30
C SER A 52 19.11 12.46 -9.17
N SER A 53 19.36 11.91 -10.36
CA SER A 53 20.19 12.54 -11.39
C SER A 53 19.43 13.63 -12.16
N HIS A 54 18.14 13.79 -11.94
CA HIS A 54 17.28 14.78 -12.57
C HIS A 54 16.89 15.92 -11.63
N PRO A 55 16.79 17.17 -12.12
CA PRO A 55 16.35 18.28 -11.30
C PRO A 55 14.90 18.09 -10.86
N VAL A 56 14.68 18.11 -9.55
CA VAL A 56 13.35 18.03 -8.93
C VAL A 56 13.13 19.21 -7.99
N LYS A 57 11.93 19.79 -8.05
CA LYS A 57 11.51 20.79 -7.06
C LYS A 57 10.90 20.09 -5.87
N LEU A 58 11.52 20.29 -4.70
CA LEU A 58 11.16 19.67 -3.43
C LEU A 58 10.84 20.73 -2.39
N GLU A 59 9.85 20.47 -1.56
CA GLU A 59 9.46 21.31 -0.42
C GLU A 59 9.11 20.44 0.79
N GLY A 60 9.45 20.87 1.99
CA GLY A 60 9.10 20.23 3.26
C GLY A 60 8.14 21.09 4.05
N ILE A 61 7.05 20.51 4.56
CA ILE A 61 6.01 21.21 5.33
C ILE A 61 5.84 20.50 6.66
N LEU A 62 6.16 21.20 7.75
CA LEU A 62 5.99 20.65 9.09
C LEU A 62 4.49 20.57 9.43
N MET A 63 4.01 19.37 9.70
CA MET A 63 2.65 19.08 10.11
C MET A 63 2.51 19.23 11.64
N ASP A 64 1.33 19.66 12.08
CA ASP A 64 1.05 19.75 13.51
C ASP A 64 0.88 18.35 14.14
N LYS A 65 1.62 18.10 15.24
CA LYS A 65 1.54 16.86 16.03
C LYS A 65 0.18 16.67 16.71
N GLY A 66 -0.52 17.75 16.99
CA GLY A 66 -1.86 17.75 17.56
C GLY A 66 -2.95 17.39 16.56
N GLY A 67 -2.58 17.28 15.28
CA GLY A 67 -3.49 16.90 14.21
C GLY A 67 -4.33 18.04 13.66
N ASN A 68 -3.97 19.29 13.93
CA ASN A 68 -4.51 20.43 13.19
C ASN A 68 -3.74 20.61 11.89
N TYR A 69 -4.35 20.31 10.76
CA TYR A 69 -3.73 20.36 9.44
C TYR A 69 -4.17 21.53 8.58
N GLU A 70 -4.66 22.62 9.21
CA GLU A 70 -5.06 23.84 8.49
C GLU A 70 -3.91 24.45 7.68
N ASN A 71 -2.67 24.30 8.15
CA ASN A 71 -1.47 24.75 7.44
C ASN A 71 -1.20 24.01 6.14
N LEU A 72 -1.81 22.82 5.91
CA LEU A 72 -1.70 22.08 4.67
C LEU A 72 -2.68 22.56 3.60
N VAL A 73 -3.79 23.20 4.00
CA VAL A 73 -4.86 23.59 3.07
C VAL A 73 -4.36 24.47 1.91
N PRO A 74 -3.50 25.48 2.12
CA PRO A 74 -3.00 26.29 0.99
C PRO A 74 -2.22 25.48 -0.02
N VAL A 75 -1.44 24.50 0.42
CA VAL A 75 -0.62 23.65 -0.45
C VAL A 75 -1.51 22.61 -1.16
N LEU A 76 -2.44 21.98 -0.43
CA LEU A 76 -3.34 20.98 -0.98
C LEU A 76 -4.33 21.58 -2.00
N ASN A 77 -4.74 22.82 -1.85
CA ASN A 77 -5.56 23.53 -2.85
C ASN A 77 -4.83 23.76 -4.18
N ASP A 78 -3.49 23.69 -4.18
CA ASP A 78 -2.64 23.85 -5.37
C ASP A 78 -2.06 22.49 -5.83
N CYS A 79 -2.39 21.39 -5.16
CA CYS A 79 -1.92 20.05 -5.50
C CYS A 79 -2.91 19.28 -6.37
N ASP A 80 -2.36 18.50 -7.30
CA ASP A 80 -3.15 17.55 -8.10
C ASP A 80 -3.45 16.28 -7.31
N VAL A 81 -2.46 15.76 -6.54
CA VAL A 81 -2.56 14.47 -5.83
C VAL A 81 -1.98 14.58 -4.43
N LEU A 82 -2.73 14.10 -3.44
CA LEU A 82 -2.25 13.76 -2.11
C LEU A 82 -1.97 12.24 -2.05
N LEU A 83 -0.71 11.86 -1.91
CA LEU A 83 -0.28 10.49 -1.63
C LEU A 83 -0.06 10.34 -0.13
N ASP A 84 -0.86 9.49 0.50
CA ASP A 84 -0.82 9.27 1.94
C ASP A 84 0.05 8.05 2.28
N CYS A 85 1.22 8.32 2.84
CA CYS A 85 2.20 7.35 3.35
C CYS A 85 2.27 7.37 4.90
N LEU A 86 1.29 7.97 5.57
CA LEU A 86 1.18 8.00 7.02
C LEU A 86 0.66 6.67 7.59
N PRO A 87 0.74 6.47 8.91
CA PRO A 87 0.05 5.36 9.56
C PRO A 87 -1.43 5.31 9.23
N GLY A 88 -1.95 4.12 8.91
CA GLY A 88 -3.31 3.93 8.39
C GLY A 88 -4.43 4.54 9.24
N SER A 89 -4.23 4.71 10.55
CA SER A 89 -5.18 5.37 11.44
C SER A 89 -5.42 6.86 11.12
N LEU A 90 -4.52 7.51 10.38
CA LEU A 90 -4.64 8.90 9.94
C LEU A 90 -5.28 9.01 8.55
N ALA A 91 -5.41 7.90 7.83
CA ALA A 91 -5.85 7.90 6.44
C ALA A 91 -7.25 8.49 6.21
N PRO A 92 -8.28 8.27 7.06
CA PRO A 92 -9.57 8.94 6.89
C PRO A 92 -9.45 10.48 6.95
N LYS A 93 -8.61 11.00 7.85
CA LYS A 93 -8.41 12.45 7.98
C LYS A 93 -7.70 13.06 6.77
N MET A 94 -6.71 12.35 6.22
CA MET A 94 -6.05 12.78 4.97
C MET A 94 -7.01 12.75 3.79
N ALA A 95 -7.87 11.73 3.73
CA ALA A 95 -8.91 11.62 2.71
C ALA A 95 -9.93 12.78 2.78
N GLU A 96 -10.37 13.18 3.98
CA GLU A 96 -11.23 14.36 4.20
C GLU A 96 -10.57 15.65 3.71
N LEU A 97 -9.28 15.84 4.00
CA LEU A 97 -8.51 16.98 3.51
C LEU A 97 -8.42 16.99 2.00
N ALA A 98 -8.10 15.85 1.37
CA ALA A 98 -8.05 15.72 -0.06
C ALA A 98 -9.39 16.08 -0.72
N ARG A 99 -10.49 15.57 -0.18
CA ARG A 99 -11.85 15.90 -0.65
C ARG A 99 -12.14 17.41 -0.53
N THR A 100 -11.81 18.00 0.63
CA THR A 100 -12.06 19.42 0.89
C THR A 100 -11.26 20.31 -0.05
N CYS A 101 -10.00 19.98 -0.29
CA CYS A 101 -9.08 20.70 -1.16
C CYS A 101 -9.23 20.33 -2.64
N ARG A 102 -10.13 19.41 -2.98
CA ARG A 102 -10.37 18.92 -4.36
C ARG A 102 -9.13 18.39 -5.05
N CYS A 103 -8.23 17.75 -4.32
CA CYS A 103 -7.12 16.99 -4.90
C CYS A 103 -7.45 15.50 -4.96
N HIS A 104 -6.84 14.78 -5.92
CA HIS A 104 -6.91 13.33 -5.98
C HIS A 104 -6.23 12.73 -4.74
N TYR A 105 -6.70 11.59 -4.29
CA TYR A 105 -6.17 10.90 -3.10
C TYR A 105 -5.69 9.50 -3.43
N ALA A 106 -4.53 9.13 -2.92
CA ALA A 106 -4.05 7.75 -2.97
C ALA A 106 -3.43 7.35 -1.62
N ASN A 107 -3.62 6.10 -1.21
CA ASN A 107 -3.01 5.59 0.02
C ASN A 107 -2.51 4.14 -0.12
N LEU A 108 -1.73 3.70 0.88
CA LEU A 108 -1.17 2.36 0.97
C LEU A 108 -1.74 1.53 2.14
N THR A 109 -2.73 2.07 2.88
CA THR A 109 -3.23 1.39 4.10
C THR A 109 -3.96 0.08 3.78
N GLU A 110 -3.66 -0.95 4.55
CA GLU A 110 -4.33 -2.26 4.51
C GLU A 110 -5.53 -2.37 5.47
N TYR A 111 -5.77 -1.36 6.29
CA TYR A 111 -6.81 -1.40 7.32
C TYR A 111 -8.22 -1.32 6.71
N VAL A 112 -9.01 -2.37 6.94
CA VAL A 112 -10.36 -2.50 6.37
C VAL A 112 -11.31 -1.44 6.92
N SER A 113 -11.25 -1.15 8.22
CA SER A 113 -12.09 -0.14 8.88
C SER A 113 -11.88 1.24 8.26
N GLU A 114 -10.63 1.66 8.16
CA GLU A 114 -10.23 2.95 7.62
C GLU A 114 -10.53 3.03 6.11
N THR A 115 -10.30 1.94 5.38
CA THR A 115 -10.67 1.85 3.95
C THR A 115 -12.17 2.06 3.74
N ASN A 116 -13.03 1.48 4.58
CA ASN A 116 -14.48 1.65 4.48
C ASN A 116 -14.91 3.09 4.84
N GLN A 117 -14.26 3.74 5.82
CA GLN A 117 -14.49 5.15 6.12
C GLN A 117 -14.10 6.03 4.91
N ILE A 118 -12.95 5.76 4.28
CA ILE A 118 -12.51 6.52 3.10
C ILE A 118 -13.46 6.32 1.91
N LYS A 119 -13.98 5.11 1.71
CA LYS A 119 -15.01 4.88 0.67
C LYS A 119 -16.23 5.77 0.88
N ALA A 120 -16.72 5.90 2.13
CA ALA A 120 -17.83 6.79 2.47
C ALA A 120 -17.46 8.28 2.25
N ILE A 121 -16.22 8.68 2.60
CA ILE A 121 -15.72 10.04 2.33
C ILE A 121 -15.67 10.31 0.82
N ALA A 122 -15.30 9.33 0.01
CA ALA A 122 -15.17 9.47 -1.44
C ALA A 122 -16.52 9.52 -2.19
N GLU A 123 -17.62 9.12 -1.55
CA GLU A 123 -18.94 9.19 -2.18
C GLU A 123 -19.30 10.62 -2.61
N GLY A 124 -19.61 10.79 -3.90
CA GLY A 124 -19.93 12.09 -4.48
C GLY A 124 -18.75 13.07 -4.58
N ALA A 125 -17.50 12.60 -4.39
CA ALA A 125 -16.32 13.43 -4.64
C ALA A 125 -16.12 13.68 -6.13
N GLU A 126 -15.65 14.88 -6.49
CA GLU A 126 -15.32 15.25 -7.88
C GLU A 126 -13.93 14.73 -8.30
N THR A 127 -13.13 14.24 -7.36
CA THR A 127 -11.78 13.73 -7.55
C THR A 127 -11.70 12.22 -7.30
N SER A 128 -10.65 11.58 -7.80
CA SER A 128 -10.45 10.13 -7.65
C SER A 128 -9.81 9.81 -6.32
N PHE A 129 -10.27 8.70 -5.71
CA PHE A 129 -9.68 8.08 -4.54
C PHE A 129 -9.18 6.69 -4.91
N VAL A 130 -7.86 6.48 -4.86
CA VAL A 130 -7.21 5.21 -5.21
C VAL A 130 -6.63 4.61 -3.94
N LEU A 131 -7.22 3.51 -3.49
CA LEU A 131 -6.94 2.95 -2.18
C LEU A 131 -6.11 1.66 -2.28
N GLN A 132 -5.35 1.37 -1.23
CA GLN A 132 -4.59 0.13 -1.12
C GLN A 132 -3.57 -0.05 -2.26
N THR A 133 -2.77 0.98 -2.54
CA THR A 133 -1.83 1.03 -3.67
C THR A 133 -0.42 0.53 -3.32
N GLY A 134 -0.31 -0.35 -2.32
CA GLY A 134 0.96 -0.95 -1.91
C GLY A 134 1.39 -2.16 -2.76
N LEU A 135 2.30 -2.96 -2.22
CA LEU A 135 2.69 -4.25 -2.80
C LEU A 135 1.59 -5.28 -2.56
N ALA A 136 1.14 -5.39 -1.30
CA ALA A 136 0.04 -6.21 -0.83
C ALA A 136 -0.58 -5.54 0.42
N PRO A 137 -1.81 -5.04 0.35
CA PRO A 137 -2.66 -4.99 -0.83
C PRO A 137 -2.19 -3.99 -1.90
N GLY A 138 -2.50 -4.27 -3.16
CA GLY A 138 -2.22 -3.39 -4.31
C GLY A 138 -1.68 -4.15 -5.52
N PHE A 139 -0.38 -4.14 -5.74
CA PHE A 139 0.24 -4.72 -6.94
C PHE A 139 -0.13 -6.19 -7.15
N ILE A 140 -0.05 -7.02 -6.09
CA ILE A 140 -0.35 -8.46 -6.20
C ILE A 140 -1.81 -8.70 -6.60
N ASN A 141 -2.73 -7.84 -6.13
CA ASN A 141 -4.16 -7.95 -6.43
C ASN A 141 -4.43 -7.61 -7.90
N ILE A 142 -3.77 -6.57 -8.43
CA ILE A 142 -3.85 -6.20 -9.86
C ILE A 142 -3.27 -7.33 -10.72
N LEU A 143 -2.13 -7.90 -10.33
CA LEU A 143 -1.51 -9.01 -11.03
C LEU A 143 -2.43 -10.25 -11.04
N ALA A 144 -3.04 -10.58 -9.90
CA ALA A 144 -3.99 -11.68 -9.80
C ALA A 144 -5.21 -11.47 -10.72
N CYS A 145 -5.79 -10.27 -10.74
CA CYS A 145 -6.87 -9.92 -11.66
C CYS A 145 -6.45 -10.04 -13.13
N LYS A 146 -5.25 -9.55 -13.48
CA LYS A 146 -4.71 -9.66 -14.84
C LYS A 146 -4.56 -11.12 -15.28
N LEU A 147 -4.00 -11.97 -14.42
CA LEU A 147 -3.84 -13.38 -14.71
C LEU A 147 -5.19 -14.10 -14.83
N TYR A 148 -6.16 -13.72 -14.01
CA TYR A 148 -7.52 -14.24 -14.12
C TYR A 148 -8.19 -13.87 -15.46
N GLU A 149 -8.07 -12.62 -15.91
CA GLU A 149 -8.61 -12.22 -17.22
C GLU A 149 -7.91 -12.94 -18.37
N GLN A 150 -6.59 -13.12 -18.32
CA GLN A 150 -5.86 -13.91 -19.31
C GLN A 150 -6.31 -15.39 -19.33
N PHE A 151 -6.58 -15.96 -18.16
CA PHE A 151 -7.13 -17.32 -18.05
C PHE A 151 -8.50 -17.40 -18.73
N LYS A 152 -9.37 -16.46 -18.42
CA LYS A 152 -10.71 -16.36 -19.02
C LYS A 152 -10.68 -16.26 -20.54
N GLU A 153 -9.85 -15.35 -21.06
CA GLU A 153 -9.66 -15.18 -22.51
C GLU A 153 -9.15 -16.47 -23.17
N LYS A 154 -8.19 -17.13 -22.54
CA LYS A 154 -7.55 -18.33 -23.11
C LYS A 154 -8.44 -19.56 -23.09
N TYR A 155 -9.21 -19.77 -22.04
CA TYR A 155 -9.96 -21.01 -21.81
C TYR A 155 -11.47 -20.86 -21.96
N GLY A 156 -11.99 -19.66 -22.17
CA GLY A 156 -13.44 -19.40 -22.30
C GLY A 156 -14.23 -19.74 -21.03
N ASN A 157 -13.57 -19.75 -19.87
CA ASN A 157 -14.16 -20.15 -18.60
C ASN A 157 -13.80 -19.12 -17.51
N ASP A 158 -14.77 -18.69 -16.73
CA ASP A 158 -14.61 -17.76 -15.63
C ASP A 158 -14.56 -18.44 -14.24
N MET A 159 -14.70 -19.77 -14.20
CA MET A 159 -14.57 -20.56 -12.98
C MET A 159 -13.15 -21.03 -12.81
N LEU A 160 -12.54 -20.72 -11.67
CA LEU A 160 -11.18 -21.09 -11.34
C LEU A 160 -11.15 -22.01 -10.13
N GLU A 161 -10.33 -23.04 -10.19
CA GLU A 161 -10.14 -23.97 -9.07
C GLU A 161 -9.38 -23.28 -7.91
N GLU A 162 -8.31 -22.56 -8.24
CA GLU A 162 -7.48 -21.94 -7.22
C GLU A 162 -6.80 -20.67 -7.72
N MET A 163 -6.75 -19.64 -6.86
CA MET A 163 -5.96 -18.43 -7.00
C MET A 163 -5.16 -18.21 -5.72
N THR A 164 -3.85 -18.37 -5.79
CA THR A 164 -2.95 -18.16 -4.66
C THR A 164 -2.06 -16.96 -4.89
N MET A 165 -2.01 -16.08 -3.92
CA MET A 165 -1.11 -14.93 -3.88
C MET A 165 -0.10 -15.13 -2.75
N LYS A 166 1.21 -15.06 -3.05
CA LYS A 166 2.28 -15.18 -2.05
C LYS A 166 3.21 -13.99 -2.17
N VAL A 167 3.38 -13.25 -1.09
CA VAL A 167 4.21 -12.04 -1.06
C VAL A 167 5.14 -12.07 0.15
N GLY A 168 6.38 -11.65 -0.06
CA GLY A 168 7.35 -11.44 1.00
C GLY A 168 8.22 -10.23 0.70
N ALA A 169 8.42 -9.37 1.69
CA ALA A 169 9.44 -8.33 1.69
C ALA A 169 10.48 -8.73 2.75
N LEU A 170 11.55 -9.37 2.31
CA LEU A 170 12.52 -10.03 3.18
C LEU A 170 13.90 -9.40 3.00
N PRO A 171 14.70 -9.27 4.08
CA PRO A 171 16.05 -8.80 3.97
C PRO A 171 16.91 -9.82 3.20
N GLN A 172 17.75 -9.33 2.29
CA GLN A 172 18.66 -10.17 1.53
C GLN A 172 19.70 -10.85 2.44
N ASN A 173 20.10 -10.18 3.52
CA ASN A 173 21.04 -10.67 4.52
C ASN A 173 20.34 -10.71 5.88
N ALA A 174 19.51 -11.73 6.09
CA ALA A 174 18.82 -11.91 7.35
C ALA A 174 19.75 -12.32 8.48
N CYS A 175 19.65 -11.65 9.63
CA CYS A 175 20.49 -11.89 10.80
C CYS A 175 19.66 -12.39 11.99
N HIS A 176 20.25 -13.33 12.76
CA HIS A 176 19.75 -13.76 14.05
C HIS A 176 19.54 -12.53 14.99
N PRO A 177 18.54 -12.49 15.89
CA PRO A 177 17.67 -13.63 16.24
C PRO A 177 16.38 -13.75 15.43
N HIS A 178 15.96 -12.72 14.69
CA HIS A 178 14.62 -12.68 14.11
C HIS A 178 14.59 -12.97 12.60
N PHE A 179 15.73 -12.93 11.93
CA PHE A 179 15.84 -13.09 10.48
C PHE A 179 14.87 -12.18 9.70
N TYR A 180 14.55 -11.03 10.28
CA TYR A 180 13.59 -10.08 9.74
C TYR A 180 14.06 -8.63 10.00
N ALA A 181 13.86 -7.76 9.01
CA ALA A 181 14.06 -6.33 9.15
C ALA A 181 12.77 -5.61 8.75
N PHE A 182 12.32 -4.70 9.59
CA PHE A 182 11.16 -3.88 9.27
C PHE A 182 11.50 -2.89 8.16
N THR A 183 10.79 -3.00 7.04
CA THR A 183 10.93 -2.10 5.89
C THR A 183 9.81 -1.06 5.84
N TRP A 184 8.77 -1.25 6.67
CA TRP A 184 7.61 -0.40 6.81
C TRP A 184 7.09 -0.43 8.26
N SER A 185 5.82 -0.11 8.53
CA SER A 185 5.28 0.02 9.88
C SER A 185 5.36 -1.28 10.71
N PRO A 186 6.11 -1.33 11.82
CA PRO A 186 6.13 -2.50 12.72
C PRO A 186 4.75 -2.84 13.29
N ILE A 187 3.90 -1.84 13.52
CA ILE A 187 2.52 -2.03 14.01
C ILE A 187 1.67 -2.67 12.91
N GLY A 188 1.81 -2.24 11.65
CA GLY A 188 1.15 -2.86 10.50
C GLY A 188 1.50 -4.34 10.40
N VAL A 189 2.80 -4.67 10.43
CA VAL A 189 3.28 -6.06 10.41
C VAL A 189 2.68 -6.88 11.54
N ALA A 190 2.70 -6.38 12.77
CA ALA A 190 2.11 -7.09 13.92
C ALA A 190 0.59 -7.31 13.73
N THR A 191 -0.11 -6.34 13.17
CA THR A 191 -1.56 -6.42 12.93
C THR A 191 -1.92 -7.52 11.93
N GLU A 192 -1.11 -7.70 10.87
CA GLU A 192 -1.31 -8.79 9.89
C GLU A 192 -1.31 -10.18 10.54
N TYR A 193 -0.54 -10.37 11.60
CA TYR A 193 -0.43 -11.65 12.32
C TYR A 193 -1.48 -11.84 13.43
N LEU A 194 -2.17 -10.78 13.84
CA LEU A 194 -3.14 -10.83 14.94
C LEU A 194 -4.59 -10.93 14.45
N LYS A 195 -4.88 -10.40 13.26
CA LYS A 195 -6.23 -10.40 12.69
C LYS A 195 -6.44 -11.63 11.80
N ASN A 196 -7.66 -12.14 11.75
CA ASN A 196 -8.03 -13.20 10.82
C ASN A 196 -7.81 -12.77 9.37
N ALA A 197 -7.37 -13.71 8.54
CA ALA A 197 -7.31 -13.56 7.10
C ALA A 197 -8.67 -13.88 6.46
N VAL A 198 -9.06 -13.09 5.48
CA VAL A 198 -10.26 -13.34 4.67
C VAL A 198 -9.85 -14.09 3.41
N ILE A 199 -10.47 -15.23 3.16
CA ILE A 199 -10.20 -16.11 2.01
C ILE A 199 -11.50 -16.47 1.29
N VAL A 200 -11.41 -17.12 0.15
CA VAL A 200 -12.53 -17.91 -0.42
C VAL A 200 -12.20 -19.39 -0.23
N ASP A 201 -13.13 -20.13 0.35
CA ASP A 201 -13.11 -21.59 0.39
C ASP A 201 -14.46 -22.15 -0.07
N ASN A 202 -14.42 -23.15 -0.93
CA ASN A 202 -15.61 -23.72 -1.56
C ASN A 202 -16.56 -22.65 -2.15
N TYR A 203 -15.99 -21.69 -2.89
CA TYR A 203 -16.70 -20.56 -3.55
C TYR A 203 -17.33 -19.55 -2.57
N LYS A 204 -17.05 -19.63 -1.28
CA LYS A 204 -17.61 -18.73 -0.26
C LYS A 204 -16.52 -18.01 0.49
N GLN A 205 -16.75 -16.73 0.71
CA GLN A 205 -15.90 -15.94 1.59
C GLN A 205 -15.98 -16.49 3.04
N THR A 206 -14.83 -16.69 3.66
CA THR A 206 -14.70 -17.13 5.04
C THR A 206 -13.46 -16.52 5.69
N GLU A 207 -13.36 -16.65 7.01
CA GLU A 207 -12.21 -16.20 7.78
C GLU A 207 -11.43 -17.40 8.32
N VAL A 208 -10.10 -17.26 8.33
CA VAL A 208 -9.17 -18.22 8.92
C VAL A 208 -8.21 -17.50 9.86
N ALA A 209 -7.68 -18.23 10.85
CA ALA A 209 -6.70 -17.65 11.76
C ALA A 209 -5.42 -17.26 11.00
N ALA A 210 -4.85 -16.09 11.33
CA ALA A 210 -3.50 -15.77 10.90
C ALA A 210 -2.50 -16.79 11.43
N LEU A 211 -1.33 -16.91 10.79
CA LEU A 211 -0.28 -17.88 11.09
C LEU A 211 -0.73 -19.36 10.99
N SER A 212 -1.86 -19.63 10.34
CA SER A 212 -2.30 -21.01 10.07
C SER A 212 -1.93 -21.44 8.66
N ASP A 213 -2.05 -22.76 8.40
CA ASP A 213 -1.79 -23.40 7.11
C ASP A 213 -0.37 -23.12 6.59
N THR A 214 0.62 -23.34 7.47
CA THR A 214 2.03 -23.14 7.12
C THR A 214 2.50 -24.17 6.10
N GLU A 215 3.08 -23.70 5.01
CA GLU A 215 3.71 -24.54 3.99
C GLU A 215 5.16 -24.13 3.80
N SER A 216 6.04 -25.13 3.58
CA SER A 216 7.42 -24.87 3.16
C SER A 216 7.52 -24.92 1.64
N LEU A 217 8.24 -23.96 1.07
CA LEU A 217 8.46 -23.90 -0.39
C LEU A 217 9.90 -23.50 -0.70
N ILE A 218 10.34 -23.83 -1.91
CA ILE A 218 11.67 -23.46 -2.43
C ILE A 218 11.46 -22.49 -3.60
N ILE A 219 12.06 -21.31 -3.51
CA ILE A 219 12.05 -20.31 -4.59
C ILE A 219 13.52 -19.99 -4.94
N ASN A 220 13.89 -20.23 -6.19
CA ASN A 220 15.26 -20.01 -6.68
C ASN A 220 16.38 -20.70 -5.86
N GLY A 221 16.05 -21.82 -5.19
CA GLY A 221 16.99 -22.56 -4.36
C GLY A 221 16.96 -22.21 -2.86
N ASP A 222 16.31 -21.13 -2.49
CA ASP A 222 16.15 -20.73 -1.10
C ASP A 222 14.85 -21.28 -0.51
N ARG A 223 14.89 -21.67 0.77
CA ARG A 223 13.74 -22.19 1.51
C ARG A 223 12.98 -21.05 2.16
N PHE A 224 11.65 -21.09 2.01
CA PHE A 224 10.70 -20.16 2.63
C PHE A 224 9.58 -20.93 3.33
N GLU A 225 8.90 -20.25 4.22
CA GLU A 225 7.62 -20.68 4.78
C GLU A 225 6.57 -19.60 4.49
N ASP A 226 5.34 -20.04 4.24
CA ASP A 226 4.21 -19.13 4.08
C ASP A 226 3.13 -19.39 5.12
N ASN A 227 2.40 -18.35 5.44
CA ASN A 227 1.29 -18.40 6.39
C ASN A 227 0.18 -17.45 5.96
N TYR A 228 -1.05 -17.75 6.33
CA TYR A 228 -2.13 -16.78 6.22
C TYR A 228 -1.82 -15.52 7.04
N THR A 229 -2.03 -14.36 6.43
CA THR A 229 -1.99 -13.07 7.11
C THR A 229 -3.15 -12.20 6.64
N SER A 230 -3.59 -11.27 7.49
CA SER A 230 -4.72 -10.40 7.16
C SER A 230 -4.34 -9.29 6.18
N GLY A 231 -5.32 -8.78 5.45
CA GLY A 231 -5.23 -7.54 4.65
C GLY A 231 -4.74 -7.71 3.21
N GLY A 232 -3.76 -8.58 2.95
CA GLY A 232 -3.10 -8.65 1.64
C GLY A 232 -3.99 -9.05 0.46
N ALA A 233 -5.08 -9.79 0.71
CA ALA A 233 -6.05 -10.14 -0.33
C ALA A 233 -6.96 -8.97 -0.74
N ALA A 234 -6.98 -7.87 0.01
CA ALA A 234 -7.86 -6.73 -0.19
C ALA A 234 -9.35 -7.15 -0.35
N ASN A 235 -10.02 -6.68 -1.39
CA ASN A 235 -11.40 -7.00 -1.72
C ASN A 235 -11.57 -8.22 -2.65
N LEU A 236 -10.49 -8.92 -3.01
CA LEU A 236 -10.59 -10.05 -3.95
C LEU A 236 -11.46 -11.20 -3.44
N PRO A 237 -11.46 -11.57 -2.13
CA PRO A 237 -12.36 -12.60 -1.63
C PRO A 237 -13.84 -12.27 -1.85
N GLU A 238 -14.23 -10.99 -1.71
CA GLU A 238 -15.58 -10.52 -2.01
C GLU A 238 -15.87 -10.57 -3.51
N ALA A 239 -14.96 -10.03 -4.32
CA ALA A 239 -15.12 -9.91 -5.78
C ALA A 239 -15.17 -11.27 -6.51
N PHE A 240 -14.47 -12.27 -5.98
CA PHE A 240 -14.34 -13.60 -6.60
C PHE A 240 -15.12 -14.72 -5.89
N SER A 241 -15.85 -14.40 -4.83
CA SER A 241 -16.82 -15.34 -4.24
C SER A 241 -17.81 -15.81 -5.30
N GLY A 242 -18.06 -17.12 -5.35
CA GLY A 242 -18.90 -17.74 -6.38
C GLY A 242 -18.20 -18.04 -7.71
N LYS A 243 -16.98 -17.54 -7.97
CA LYS A 243 -16.21 -17.78 -9.20
C LYS A 243 -14.96 -18.62 -8.97
N ILE A 244 -14.31 -18.45 -7.85
CA ILE A 244 -13.09 -19.16 -7.50
C ILE A 244 -13.36 -20.10 -6.33
N ARG A 245 -13.00 -21.39 -6.46
CA ARG A 245 -13.24 -22.35 -5.39
C ARG A 245 -12.35 -22.09 -4.17
N LYS A 246 -11.07 -21.79 -4.42
CA LYS A 246 -10.11 -21.38 -3.37
C LYS A 246 -9.38 -20.11 -3.79
N LEU A 247 -9.47 -19.06 -2.98
CA LEU A 247 -8.67 -17.84 -3.15
C LEU A 247 -8.05 -17.48 -1.81
N HIS A 248 -6.73 -17.34 -1.78
CA HIS A 248 -6.05 -16.93 -0.57
C HIS A 248 -4.78 -16.15 -0.83
N TYR A 249 -4.40 -15.38 0.18
CA TYR A 249 -3.17 -14.65 0.27
C TYR A 249 -2.35 -15.19 1.46
N LYS A 250 -1.07 -15.42 1.24
CA LYS A 250 -0.12 -15.84 2.26
C LYS A 250 1.13 -14.97 2.23
N THR A 251 1.69 -14.70 3.39
CA THR A 251 2.95 -13.97 3.51
C THR A 251 4.12 -14.93 3.61
N LEU A 252 5.16 -14.68 2.79
CA LEU A 252 6.40 -15.45 2.79
C LEU A 252 7.33 -14.98 3.90
N ARG A 253 7.98 -15.92 4.56
CA ARG A 253 9.02 -15.67 5.58
C ARG A 253 10.18 -16.65 5.40
N GLN A 254 11.34 -16.28 5.96
CA GLN A 254 12.42 -17.24 6.15
C GLN A 254 12.04 -18.18 7.30
N PRO A 255 12.41 -19.49 7.22
CA PRO A 255 12.11 -20.48 8.25
C PRO A 255 12.73 -20.15 9.60
#